data_9d7b65ec821c02638f1616c09482880b
#
_entry.id   9d7b65ec821c02638f1616c09482880b
#
_cell.length_a   1.000
_cell.length_b   1.000
_cell.length_c   1.000
_cell.angle_alpha   90.00
_cell.angle_beta   90.00
_cell.angle_gamma   90.00
#
_symmetry.space_group_name_H-M   'P 1'
#
loop_
_entity.id
_entity.type
_entity.pdbx_description
1 polymer ?
#
loop_
_entity_poly.entity_id
_entity_poly.type
_entity_poly.pdbx_seq_one_letter_code
_entity_poly.pdbx_strand_id
1 'polypeptide(L)'
;KETLFNWLMPYIVDSYCLDCFAGSGSLGFEALSRQAKQVTFLELDKTVANQLKKNLQTLKTTAEQAQVINQNSLEFLKQAQNQPHFDVVFLDPPFHFGLAEQAITLLEEKNWLLPHALIYVETEKDKPLSVPENWQLLKEKNTGMVSYRLYQKG
;
A
#
# COMPACT_ATOMS: atom_id res chain seq x y z
N LYS A 1 -7.92 -5.68 -9.96
CA LYS A 1 -7.86 -6.03 -8.53
C LYS A 1 -7.65 -7.52 -8.31
N GLU A 2 -8.42 -8.34 -8.98
CA GLU A 2 -8.25 -9.78 -8.91
C GLU A 2 -6.89 -10.23 -9.43
N THR A 3 -6.44 -9.64 -10.53
CA THR A 3 -5.10 -9.90 -11.08
C THR A 3 -4.01 -9.57 -10.07
N LEU A 4 -4.12 -8.41 -9.41
CA LEU A 4 -3.18 -8.00 -8.38
C LEU A 4 -3.09 -9.04 -7.27
N PHE A 5 -4.22 -9.46 -6.73
CA PHE A 5 -4.22 -10.40 -5.62
C PHE A 5 -3.77 -11.80 -6.03
N ASN A 6 -3.93 -12.17 -7.30
CA ASN A 6 -3.31 -13.38 -7.83
C ASN A 6 -1.78 -13.27 -7.78
N TRP A 7 -1.23 -12.12 -8.12
CA TRP A 7 0.21 -11.90 -8.00
C TRP A 7 0.69 -11.99 -6.55
N LEU A 8 -0.13 -11.55 -5.59
CA LEU A 8 0.23 -11.49 -4.18
C LEU A 8 -0.11 -12.75 -3.38
N MET A 9 -0.90 -13.67 -3.96
CA MET A 9 -1.38 -14.87 -3.25
C MET A 9 -0.32 -15.56 -2.38
N PRO A 10 0.91 -15.82 -2.88
CA PRO A 10 1.90 -16.51 -2.07
C PRO A 10 2.43 -15.70 -0.88
N TYR A 11 2.13 -14.39 -0.83
CA TYR A 11 2.80 -13.49 0.12
C TYR A 11 1.86 -12.82 1.11
N ILE A 12 0.53 -12.93 0.90
CA ILE A 12 -0.43 -12.11 1.65
C ILE A 12 -0.77 -12.67 3.03
N VAL A 13 -0.80 -14.01 3.18
CA VAL A 13 -1.14 -14.64 4.46
C VAL A 13 -0.10 -14.24 5.51
N ASP A 14 -0.59 -13.81 6.68
CA ASP A 14 0.24 -13.36 7.82
C ASP A 14 1.13 -12.16 7.53
N SER A 15 0.87 -11.42 6.46
CA SER A 15 1.67 -10.23 6.11
C SER A 15 1.19 -8.98 6.84
N TYR A 16 2.13 -8.05 7.03
CA TYR A 16 1.84 -6.70 7.52
C TYR A 16 1.73 -5.78 6.31
N CYS A 17 0.53 -5.25 6.08
CA CYS A 17 0.21 -4.48 4.87
C CYS A 17 0.00 -3.01 5.18
N LEU A 18 0.37 -2.14 4.24
CA LEU A 18 0.07 -0.72 4.27
C LEU A 18 -0.75 -0.35 3.04
N ASP A 19 -1.98 0.14 3.25
CA ASP A 19 -2.80 0.73 2.20
C ASP A 19 -2.56 2.24 2.27
N CYS A 20 -1.61 2.72 1.47
CA CYS A 20 -1.00 4.04 1.65
C CYS A 20 -1.92 5.19 1.27
N PHE A 21 -2.82 4.99 0.31
CA PHE A 21 -3.83 5.96 -0.12
C PHE A 21 -5.17 5.25 -0.14
N ALA A 22 -5.70 4.98 1.06
CA ALA A 22 -6.73 3.97 1.21
C ALA A 22 -8.05 4.26 0.48
N GLY A 23 -8.54 5.49 0.52
CA GLY A 23 -9.84 5.80 -0.09
C GLY A 23 -10.94 4.90 0.46
N SER A 24 -11.61 4.15 -0.41
CA SER A 24 -12.63 3.19 0.01
C SER A 24 -12.06 2.03 0.81
N GLY A 25 -10.76 1.82 0.77
CA GLY A 25 -10.10 0.73 1.47
C GLY A 25 -10.17 -0.62 0.74
N SER A 26 -10.58 -0.62 -0.53
CA SER A 26 -10.82 -1.88 -1.23
C SER A 26 -9.61 -2.81 -1.27
N LEU A 27 -8.40 -2.26 -1.42
CA LEU A 27 -7.18 -3.07 -1.44
C LEU A 27 -6.88 -3.64 -0.06
N GLY A 28 -6.93 -2.81 0.98
CA GLY A 28 -6.68 -3.26 2.35
C GLY A 28 -7.72 -4.25 2.85
N PHE A 29 -9.00 -4.03 2.53
CA PHE A 29 -10.05 -4.98 2.91
C PHE A 29 -9.88 -6.32 2.22
N GLU A 30 -9.48 -6.31 0.94
CA GLU A 30 -9.20 -7.55 0.23
C GLU A 30 -8.02 -8.29 0.89
N ALA A 31 -6.98 -7.56 1.29
CA ALA A 31 -5.86 -8.16 2.00
C ALA A 31 -6.30 -8.82 3.31
N LEU A 32 -7.16 -8.16 4.07
CA LEU A 32 -7.72 -8.73 5.30
C LEU A 32 -8.51 -10.00 5.00
N SER A 33 -9.32 -10.01 3.95
CA SER A 33 -10.12 -11.18 3.58
C SER A 33 -9.25 -12.36 3.17
N ARG A 34 -8.03 -12.10 2.73
CA ARG A 34 -7.06 -13.12 2.33
C ARG A 34 -6.05 -13.42 3.43
N GLN A 35 -6.39 -13.05 4.66
CA GLN A 35 -5.67 -13.41 5.89
C GLN A 35 -4.34 -12.68 6.09
N ALA A 36 -4.23 -11.44 5.64
CA ALA A 36 -3.14 -10.58 6.09
C ALA A 36 -3.21 -10.48 7.63
N LYS A 37 -2.07 -10.43 8.27
CA LYS A 37 -2.03 -10.35 9.73
C LYS A 37 -2.50 -8.99 10.24
N GLN A 38 -2.07 -7.92 9.58
CA GLN A 38 -2.45 -6.56 9.95
C GLN A 38 -2.44 -5.67 8.71
N VAL A 39 -3.43 -4.79 8.63
CA VAL A 39 -3.46 -3.77 7.58
C VAL A 39 -3.56 -2.40 8.23
N THR A 40 -2.68 -1.50 7.83
CA THR A 40 -2.72 -0.09 8.20
C THR A 40 -3.27 0.70 7.02
N PHE A 41 -4.35 1.43 7.23
CA PHE A 41 -4.97 2.29 6.23
C PHE A 41 -4.60 3.74 6.51
N LEU A 42 -4.00 4.43 5.52
CA LEU A 42 -3.74 5.86 5.62
C LEU A 42 -4.78 6.60 4.77
N GLU A 43 -5.47 7.55 5.38
CA GLU A 43 -6.49 8.32 4.68
C GLU A 43 -6.52 9.75 5.19
N LEU A 44 -6.35 10.71 4.27
CA LEU A 44 -6.31 12.14 4.60
C LEU A 44 -7.69 12.70 4.94
N ASP A 45 -8.72 12.29 4.21
CA ASP A 45 -10.08 12.82 4.40
C ASP A 45 -10.73 12.21 5.64
N LYS A 46 -11.12 13.06 6.59
CA LYS A 46 -11.69 12.62 7.86
C LYS A 46 -12.99 11.83 7.68
N THR A 47 -13.86 12.25 6.77
CA THR A 47 -15.12 11.56 6.51
C THR A 47 -14.87 10.16 5.95
N VAL A 48 -13.95 10.05 5.00
CA VAL A 48 -13.58 8.76 4.42
C VAL A 48 -12.93 7.88 5.47
N ALA A 49 -12.02 8.42 6.28
CA ALA A 49 -11.38 7.67 7.37
C ALA A 49 -12.42 7.14 8.37
N ASN A 50 -13.40 7.95 8.72
CA ASN A 50 -14.48 7.52 9.62
C ASN A 50 -15.31 6.39 9.00
N GLN A 51 -15.55 6.43 7.69
CA GLN A 51 -16.27 5.36 7.01
C GLN A 51 -15.45 4.05 7.02
N LEU A 52 -14.14 4.14 6.83
CA LEU A 52 -13.27 2.97 6.95
C LEU A 52 -13.38 2.35 8.35
N LYS A 53 -13.36 3.18 9.38
CA LYS A 53 -13.50 2.69 10.76
C LYS A 53 -14.84 1.99 11.00
N LYS A 54 -15.92 2.54 10.46
CA LYS A 54 -17.25 1.92 10.57
C LYS A 54 -17.28 0.57 9.85
N ASN A 55 -16.69 0.48 8.67
CA ASN A 55 -16.64 -0.77 7.92
C ASN A 55 -15.85 -1.84 8.66
N LEU A 56 -14.75 -1.46 9.32
CA LEU A 56 -13.98 -2.39 10.15
C LEU A 56 -14.79 -2.88 11.34
N GLN A 57 -15.58 -2.01 11.99
CA GLN A 57 -16.46 -2.41 13.09
C GLN A 57 -17.51 -3.40 12.62
N THR A 58 -18.11 -3.15 11.46
CA THR A 58 -19.12 -4.05 10.88
C THR A 58 -18.55 -5.44 10.63
N LEU A 59 -17.28 -5.50 10.20
CA LEU A 59 -16.58 -6.76 9.96
C LEU A 59 -16.04 -7.38 11.25
N LYS A 60 -16.24 -6.74 12.40
CA LYS A 60 -15.76 -7.18 13.72
C LYS A 60 -14.24 -7.36 13.74
N THR A 61 -13.53 -6.51 13.01
CA THR A 61 -12.08 -6.52 12.94
C THR A 61 -11.50 -5.93 14.23
N THR A 62 -10.49 -6.56 14.80
CA THR A 62 -9.83 -6.05 16.01
C THR A 62 -8.83 -4.95 15.66
N ALA A 63 -8.46 -4.15 16.66
CA ALA A 63 -7.42 -3.12 16.51
C ALA A 63 -6.05 -3.72 16.14
N GLU A 64 -5.81 -4.98 16.50
CA GLU A 64 -4.58 -5.67 16.15
C GLU A 64 -4.54 -6.08 14.68
N GLN A 65 -5.72 -6.31 14.07
CA GLN A 65 -5.82 -6.72 12.68
C GLN A 65 -5.83 -5.53 11.72
N ALA A 66 -6.35 -4.39 12.14
CA ALA A 66 -6.49 -3.24 11.25
C ALA A 66 -6.49 -1.93 12.02
N GLN A 67 -5.85 -0.93 11.43
CA GLN A 67 -5.78 0.45 11.95
C GLN A 67 -6.08 1.42 10.84
N VAL A 68 -6.86 2.47 11.15
CA VAL A 68 -7.06 3.60 10.24
C VAL A 68 -6.37 4.81 10.85
N ILE A 69 -5.47 5.43 10.09
CA ILE A 69 -4.75 6.63 10.50
C ILE A 69 -5.19 7.77 9.58
N ASN A 70 -5.87 8.75 10.16
CA ASN A 70 -6.36 9.92 9.44
C ASN A 70 -5.23 10.95 9.38
N GLN A 71 -4.40 10.81 8.37
CA GLN A 71 -3.23 11.65 8.18
C GLN A 71 -2.83 11.67 6.71
N ASN A 72 -2.15 12.73 6.28
CA ASN A 72 -1.54 12.79 4.97
C ASN A 72 -0.50 11.67 4.86
N SER A 73 -0.58 10.87 3.80
CA SER A 73 0.29 9.69 3.63
C SER A 73 1.77 10.06 3.62
N LEU A 74 2.14 11.11 2.90
CA LEU A 74 3.55 11.51 2.84
C LEU A 74 4.05 12.02 4.19
N GLU A 75 3.22 12.75 4.93
CA GLU A 75 3.61 13.21 6.27
C GLU A 75 3.82 12.04 7.22
N PHE A 76 2.95 11.03 7.14
CA PHE A 76 3.12 9.82 7.92
C PHE A 76 4.45 9.13 7.59
N LEU A 77 4.75 9.00 6.30
CA LEU A 77 5.94 8.28 5.84
C LEU A 77 7.25 9.02 6.12
N LYS A 78 7.21 10.32 6.42
CA LYS A 78 8.40 11.08 6.79
C LYS A 78 9.01 10.67 8.14
N GLN A 79 8.26 9.93 8.94
CA GLN A 79 8.74 9.47 10.24
C GLN A 79 9.72 8.31 10.07
N ALA A 80 10.97 8.51 10.49
CA ALA A 80 12.00 7.47 10.39
C ALA A 80 11.68 6.33 11.36
N GLN A 81 11.86 5.10 10.91
CA GLN A 81 11.57 3.92 11.70
C GLN A 81 12.84 3.22 12.18
N ASN A 82 12.87 2.86 13.46
CA ASN A 82 13.99 2.08 14.02
C ASN A 82 13.93 0.63 13.51
N GLN A 83 12.71 0.11 13.32
CA GLN A 83 12.49 -1.24 12.82
C GLN A 83 11.53 -1.16 11.62
N PRO A 84 11.80 -1.90 10.54
CA PRO A 84 10.85 -1.94 9.42
C PRO A 84 9.56 -2.63 9.82
N HIS A 85 8.47 -2.30 9.14
CA HIS A 85 7.13 -2.72 9.53
C HIS A 85 6.36 -3.52 8.48
N PHE A 86 6.56 -3.22 7.19
CA PHE A 86 5.62 -3.70 6.18
C PHE A 86 6.23 -4.71 5.21
N ASP A 87 5.47 -5.80 4.99
CA ASP A 87 5.77 -6.82 3.99
C ASP A 87 5.17 -6.48 2.63
N VAL A 88 4.00 -5.80 2.63
CA VAL A 88 3.25 -5.48 1.42
C VAL A 88 2.73 -4.06 1.52
N VAL A 89 2.98 -3.27 0.48
CA VAL A 89 2.51 -1.89 0.41
C VAL A 89 1.71 -1.69 -0.87
N PHE A 90 0.53 -1.08 -0.74
CA PHE A 90 -0.32 -0.71 -1.86
C PHE A 90 -0.19 0.79 -2.08
N LEU A 91 0.26 1.20 -3.27
CA LEU A 91 0.36 2.59 -3.68
C LEU A 91 -0.57 2.85 -4.86
N ASP A 92 -1.75 3.36 -4.54
CA ASP A 92 -2.77 3.73 -5.54
C ASP A 92 -3.17 5.19 -5.32
N PRO A 93 -2.24 6.14 -5.53
CA PRO A 93 -2.50 7.54 -5.26
C PRO A 93 -3.32 8.21 -6.36
N PRO A 94 -3.92 9.39 -6.07
CA PRO A 94 -4.48 10.21 -7.13
C PRO A 94 -3.43 10.51 -8.20
N PHE A 95 -3.86 10.52 -9.46
CA PHE A 95 -2.97 10.79 -10.59
C PHE A 95 -2.57 12.28 -10.65
N HIS A 96 -1.50 12.58 -11.39
CA HIS A 96 -1.00 13.91 -11.74
C HIS A 96 -0.30 14.70 -10.63
N PHE A 97 -0.03 14.09 -9.46
CA PHE A 97 0.63 14.79 -8.35
C PHE A 97 2.00 14.23 -7.99
N GLY A 98 2.50 13.22 -8.71
CA GLY A 98 3.80 12.62 -8.42
C GLY A 98 3.88 11.93 -7.06
N LEU A 99 2.74 11.56 -6.49
CA LEU A 99 2.67 11.01 -5.14
C LEU A 99 3.31 9.63 -5.02
N ALA A 100 3.21 8.82 -6.08
CA ALA A 100 3.79 7.47 -6.04
C ALA A 100 5.31 7.52 -5.84
N GLU A 101 6.01 8.36 -6.60
CA GLU A 101 7.47 8.48 -6.48
C GLU A 101 7.89 9.03 -5.12
N GLN A 102 7.16 10.03 -4.62
CA GLN A 102 7.44 10.59 -3.31
C GLN A 102 7.26 9.54 -2.20
N ALA A 103 6.20 8.74 -2.28
CA ALA A 103 5.95 7.67 -1.31
C ALA A 103 7.05 6.60 -1.41
N ILE A 104 7.43 6.19 -2.62
CA ILE A 104 8.49 5.20 -2.83
C ILE A 104 9.80 5.65 -2.18
N THR A 105 10.18 6.92 -2.40
CA THR A 105 11.39 7.48 -1.81
C THR A 105 11.35 7.41 -0.29
N LEU A 106 10.24 7.82 0.31
CA LEU A 106 10.10 7.82 1.77
C LEU A 106 10.05 6.40 2.35
N LEU A 107 9.38 5.48 1.68
CA LEU A 107 9.34 4.07 2.11
C LEU A 107 10.75 3.49 2.22
N GLU A 108 11.60 3.79 1.25
CA GLU A 108 12.98 3.30 1.23
C GLU A 108 13.86 4.07 2.22
N GLU A 109 13.84 5.39 2.19
CA GLU A 109 14.73 6.21 3.00
C GLU A 109 14.42 6.16 4.49
N LYS A 110 13.16 6.01 4.87
CA LYS A 110 12.72 6.05 6.27
C LYS A 110 12.57 4.67 6.90
N ASN A 111 13.04 3.64 6.25
CA ASN A 111 13.12 2.28 6.81
C ASN A 111 11.76 1.65 7.13
N TRP A 112 10.77 1.85 6.26
CA TRP A 112 9.43 1.27 6.46
C TRP A 112 9.31 -0.18 6.01
N LEU A 113 10.18 -0.64 5.10
CA LEU A 113 10.00 -1.90 4.39
C LEU A 113 10.86 -3.03 4.97
N LEU A 114 10.22 -4.17 5.22
CA LEU A 114 10.92 -5.40 5.58
C LEU A 114 11.74 -5.91 4.38
N PRO A 115 12.77 -6.72 4.62
CA PRO A 115 13.50 -7.34 3.50
C PRO A 115 12.53 -8.11 2.60
N HIS A 116 12.73 -7.99 1.30
CA HIS A 116 11.90 -8.63 0.27
C HIS A 116 10.45 -8.17 0.23
N ALA A 117 10.14 -7.01 0.82
CA ALA A 117 8.80 -6.45 0.79
C ALA A 117 8.31 -6.28 -0.64
N LEU A 118 7.00 -6.43 -0.83
CA LEU A 118 6.35 -6.26 -2.13
C LEU A 118 5.63 -4.92 -2.17
N ILE A 119 5.82 -4.18 -3.24
CA ILE A 119 5.23 -2.86 -3.41
C ILE A 119 4.42 -2.85 -4.72
N TYR A 120 3.11 -2.72 -4.58
CA TYR A 120 2.21 -2.61 -5.70
C TYR A 120 1.95 -1.14 -6.00
N VAL A 121 2.11 -0.74 -7.26
CA VAL A 121 1.98 0.66 -7.66
C VAL A 121 1.04 0.80 -8.85
N GLU A 122 0.03 1.67 -8.73
CA GLU A 122 -0.79 2.11 -9.86
C GLU A 122 -0.41 3.54 -10.22
N THR A 123 -0.13 3.78 -11.48
CA THR A 123 0.19 5.11 -11.99
C THR A 123 -0.48 5.33 -13.35
N GLU A 124 -0.40 6.56 -13.85
CA GLU A 124 -0.76 6.84 -15.23
C GLU A 124 0.14 6.00 -16.15
N LYS A 125 -0.46 5.44 -17.20
CA LYS A 125 0.30 4.78 -18.26
C LYS A 125 1.24 5.81 -18.88
N ASP A 126 2.37 5.41 -19.35
CA ASP A 126 3.36 6.25 -20.03
C ASP A 126 4.05 7.29 -19.12
N LYS A 127 3.76 7.29 -17.83
CA LYS A 127 4.49 8.15 -16.91
C LYS A 127 5.70 7.39 -16.37
N PRO A 128 6.93 7.92 -16.52
CA PRO A 128 8.11 7.26 -15.95
C PRO A 128 7.99 7.18 -14.43
N LEU A 129 8.42 6.06 -13.88
CA LEU A 129 8.44 5.85 -12.44
C LEU A 129 9.86 5.48 -12.03
N SER A 130 10.48 6.33 -11.22
CA SER A 130 11.81 6.08 -10.69
C SER A 130 11.70 5.30 -9.39
N VAL A 131 12.41 4.18 -9.30
CA VAL A 131 12.43 3.33 -8.10
C VAL A 131 13.87 3.11 -7.66
N PRO A 132 14.11 2.74 -6.37
CA PRO A 132 15.46 2.42 -5.91
C PRO A 132 16.09 1.28 -6.72
N GLU A 133 17.40 1.30 -6.88
CA GLU A 133 18.11 0.30 -7.67
C GLU A 133 17.95 -1.12 -7.13
N ASN A 134 17.76 -1.27 -5.83
CA ASN A 134 17.59 -2.57 -5.20
C ASN A 134 16.15 -3.11 -5.26
N TRP A 135 15.25 -2.39 -5.95
CA TRP A 135 13.89 -2.90 -6.19
C TRP A 135 13.84 -3.56 -7.55
N GLN A 136 13.29 -4.76 -7.61
CA GLN A 136 13.14 -5.52 -8.85
C GLN A 136 11.68 -5.47 -9.31
N LEU A 137 11.46 -5.16 -10.57
CA LEU A 137 10.12 -5.24 -11.16
C LEU A 137 9.80 -6.71 -11.42
N LEU A 138 8.78 -7.23 -10.74
CA LEU A 138 8.35 -8.63 -10.89
C LEU A 138 7.24 -8.78 -11.91
N LYS A 139 6.27 -7.88 -11.92
CA LYS A 139 5.10 -7.96 -12.77
C LYS A 139 4.69 -6.57 -13.25
N GLU A 140 4.16 -6.52 -14.46
CA GLU A 140 3.64 -5.28 -15.03
C GLU A 140 2.47 -5.58 -15.94
N LYS A 141 1.44 -4.73 -15.88
CA LYS A 141 0.30 -4.80 -16.78
C LYS A 141 -0.17 -3.38 -17.07
N ASN A 142 -0.49 -3.12 -18.32
CA ASN A 142 -1.03 -1.84 -18.75
C ASN A 142 -2.42 -2.04 -19.35
N THR A 143 -3.39 -1.25 -18.92
CA THR A 143 -4.75 -1.27 -19.46
C THR A 143 -5.25 0.16 -19.57
N GLY A 144 -5.75 0.54 -20.75
CA GLY A 144 -6.25 1.89 -20.94
C GLY A 144 -5.23 2.94 -20.59
N MET A 145 -5.52 3.74 -19.59
CA MET A 145 -4.66 4.84 -19.14
C MET A 145 -3.87 4.53 -17.88
N VAL A 146 -3.89 3.28 -17.41
CA VAL A 146 -3.33 2.90 -16.11
C VAL A 146 -2.24 1.85 -16.26
N SER A 147 -1.18 2.00 -15.50
CA SER A 147 -0.09 1.04 -15.38
C SER A 147 -0.12 0.43 -13.98
N TYR A 148 -0.06 -0.91 -13.92
CA TYR A 148 -0.03 -1.69 -12.68
C TYR A 148 1.32 -2.39 -12.60
N ARG A 149 2.06 -2.15 -11.52
CA ARG A 149 3.39 -2.75 -11.33
C ARG A 149 3.55 -3.36 -9.96
N LEU A 150 4.27 -4.47 -9.90
CA LEU A 150 4.64 -5.10 -8.63
C LEU A 150 6.15 -5.16 -8.55
N TYR A 151 6.72 -4.52 -7.53
CA TYR A 151 8.14 -4.53 -7.24
C TYR A 151 8.44 -5.36 -6.01
N GLN A 152 9.66 -5.86 -5.91
CA GLN A 152 10.16 -6.48 -4.70
C GLN A 152 11.46 -5.79 -4.29
N LYS A 153 11.52 -5.37 -3.02
CA LYS A 153 12.72 -4.82 -2.43
C LYS A 153 13.77 -5.92 -2.27
N GLY A 154 15.01 -5.60 -2.60
CA GLY A 154 16.14 -6.52 -2.41
C GLY A 154 16.57 -6.69 -0.97
#